data_b7a22efbfb8f0b9bbe8269d235a06fdb
#
_entry.id   b7a22efbfb8f0b9bbe8269d235a06fdb
#
_cell.length_a   1.000
_cell.length_b   1.000
_cell.length_c   1.000
_cell.angle_alpha   90.00
_cell.angle_beta   90.00
_cell.angle_gamma   90.00
#
_symmetry.space_group_name_H-M   'P 1'
#
loop_
_entity.id
_entity.type
_entity.pdbx_description
1 polymer ?
#
loop_
_entity_poly.entity_id
_entity_poly.type
_entity_poly.pdbx_seq_one_letter_code
_entity_poly.pdbx_strand_id
1 'polypeptide(L)'
;RHNTVDCPTLFWAAIPGNEGDFPSEESFHTFIEQATCLFTEETNYMDSPSPFGIKMADRISGKPLHIDISDLPMRKGVTTNRNKFVLGPSGSGKSFFMNHLVRQYYEQGTHVVSYARTIDFQIFQETPYIHLGSMNLK
;
A
#
# COMPACT_ATOMS: atom_id res chain seq x y z
N ARG A 1 -12.93 -18.16 -30.70
CA ARG A 1 -12.22 -19.11 -31.58
C ARG A 1 -11.03 -19.62 -30.79
N HIS A 2 -10.91 -20.94 -30.62
CA HIS A 2 -9.75 -21.51 -29.96
C HIS A 2 -8.56 -21.50 -30.91
N ASN A 3 -7.48 -20.82 -30.55
CA ASN A 3 -6.23 -20.90 -31.26
C ASN A 3 -5.47 -22.14 -30.75
N THR A 4 -5.38 -23.17 -31.58
CA THR A 4 -4.67 -24.40 -31.23
C THR A 4 -3.31 -24.53 -31.92
N VAL A 5 -3.06 -23.68 -32.91
CA VAL A 5 -1.83 -23.74 -33.74
C VAL A 5 -0.69 -22.98 -33.04
N ASP A 6 -0.98 -21.79 -32.55
CA ASP A 6 0.04 -20.90 -31.95
C ASP A 6 0.07 -20.94 -30.42
N CYS A 7 -0.71 -21.83 -29.82
CA CYS A 7 -0.83 -21.97 -28.38
C CYS A 7 0.53 -22.11 -27.64
N PRO A 8 1.50 -22.89 -28.11
CA PRO A 8 2.80 -22.97 -27.45
C PRO A 8 3.57 -21.64 -27.48
N THR A 9 3.52 -20.92 -28.61
CA THR A 9 4.21 -19.63 -28.78
C THR A 9 3.59 -18.55 -27.89
N LEU A 10 2.26 -18.46 -27.88
CA LEU A 10 1.53 -17.51 -27.03
C LEU A 10 1.72 -17.81 -25.54
N PHE A 11 1.74 -19.08 -25.15
CA PHE A 11 2.02 -19.47 -23.78
C PHE A 11 3.44 -19.06 -23.35
N TRP A 12 4.42 -19.27 -24.23
CA TRP A 12 5.82 -18.93 -23.97
C TRP A 12 6.03 -17.43 -23.86
N ALA A 13 5.41 -16.67 -24.74
CA ALA A 13 5.45 -15.21 -24.74
C ALA A 13 4.72 -14.58 -23.52
N ALA A 14 3.76 -15.29 -22.92
CA ALA A 14 3.05 -14.84 -21.72
C ALA A 14 3.88 -14.97 -20.43
N ILE A 15 5.02 -15.64 -20.47
CA ILE A 15 5.93 -15.73 -19.32
C ILE A 15 6.65 -14.39 -19.17
N PRO A 16 6.67 -13.77 -17.96
CA PRO A 16 7.37 -12.53 -17.73
C PRO A 16 8.84 -12.58 -18.18
N GLY A 17 9.25 -11.61 -18.98
CA GLY A 17 10.59 -11.52 -19.57
C GLY A 17 10.69 -12.01 -21.00
N ASN A 18 9.64 -12.64 -21.54
CA ASN A 18 9.61 -13.17 -22.92
C ASN A 18 8.72 -12.33 -23.86
N GLU A 19 8.45 -11.08 -23.52
CA GLU A 19 7.56 -10.19 -24.29
C GLU A 19 8.01 -10.05 -25.76
N GLY A 20 9.32 -10.16 -26.01
CA GLY A 20 9.89 -10.09 -27.35
C GLY A 20 9.51 -11.24 -28.29
N ASP A 21 9.06 -12.37 -27.73
CA ASP A 21 8.64 -13.54 -28.48
C ASP A 21 7.16 -13.49 -28.90
N PHE A 22 6.43 -12.43 -28.50
CA PHE A 22 5.02 -12.29 -28.85
C PHE A 22 4.86 -12.02 -30.35
N PRO A 23 4.03 -12.82 -31.07
CA PRO A 23 3.81 -12.62 -32.49
C PRO A 23 3.21 -11.27 -32.81
N SER A 24 3.85 -10.48 -33.68
CA SER A 24 3.37 -9.15 -34.03
C SER A 24 2.00 -9.14 -34.70
N GLU A 25 1.66 -10.23 -35.40
CA GLU A 25 0.37 -10.41 -36.07
C GLU A 25 -0.79 -10.56 -35.08
N GLU A 26 -0.52 -11.02 -33.86
CA GLU A 26 -1.54 -11.17 -32.80
C GLU A 26 -1.64 -9.89 -31.92
N SER A 27 -0.81 -8.91 -32.15
CA SER A 27 -0.84 -7.64 -31.43
C SER A 27 -1.78 -6.62 -32.10
N PHE A 28 -2.43 -5.82 -31.27
CA PHE A 28 -3.24 -4.69 -31.75
C PHE A 28 -2.93 -3.42 -30.96
N HIS A 29 -3.03 -2.30 -31.64
CA HIS A 29 -2.84 -1.00 -31.01
C HIS A 29 -4.15 -0.55 -30.34
N THR A 30 -4.05 -0.13 -29.08
CA THR A 30 -5.20 0.40 -28.33
C THR A 30 -4.79 1.61 -27.49
N PHE A 31 -5.76 2.40 -27.05
CA PHE A 31 -5.50 3.47 -26.09
C PHE A 31 -5.28 2.89 -24.70
N ILE A 32 -4.45 3.58 -23.90
CA ILE A 32 -4.07 3.12 -22.56
C ILE A 32 -5.30 2.95 -21.63
N GLU A 33 -6.29 3.83 -21.80
CA GLU A 33 -7.54 3.77 -21.04
C GLU A 33 -8.35 2.51 -21.36
N GLN A 34 -8.30 2.05 -22.60
CA GLN A 34 -8.95 0.81 -23.01
C GLN A 34 -8.16 -0.42 -22.54
N ALA A 35 -6.84 -0.35 -22.59
CA ALA A 35 -5.98 -1.42 -22.12
C ALA A 35 -6.13 -1.65 -20.60
N THR A 36 -6.28 -0.59 -19.83
CA THR A 36 -6.51 -0.69 -18.37
C THR A 36 -7.81 -1.39 -18.00
N CYS A 37 -8.84 -1.33 -18.85
CA CYS A 37 -10.11 -2.06 -18.64
C CYS A 37 -9.94 -3.59 -18.77
N LEU A 38 -8.89 -4.04 -19.47
CA LEU A 38 -8.57 -5.46 -19.65
C LEU A 38 -7.63 -5.99 -18.56
N PHE A 39 -7.08 -5.08 -17.76
CA PHE A 39 -6.18 -5.46 -16.68
C PHE A 39 -6.98 -5.98 -15.49
N THR A 40 -6.81 -7.25 -15.17
CA THR A 40 -7.46 -7.88 -14.02
C THR A 40 -6.46 -8.04 -12.89
N GLU A 41 -6.66 -7.28 -11.82
CA GLU A 41 -5.90 -7.47 -10.58
C GLU A 41 -6.57 -8.55 -9.72
N GLU A 42 -6.13 -9.77 -9.85
CA GLU A 42 -6.59 -10.85 -8.99
C GLU A 42 -5.86 -10.79 -7.65
N THR A 43 -6.54 -10.38 -6.63
CA THR A 43 -6.03 -10.37 -5.25
C THR A 43 -7.14 -10.74 -4.29
N ASN A 44 -6.77 -11.50 -3.25
CA ASN A 44 -7.68 -11.86 -2.17
C ASN A 44 -7.89 -10.71 -1.15
N TYR A 45 -7.17 -9.62 -1.30
CA TYR A 45 -7.27 -8.50 -0.39
C TYR A 45 -8.36 -7.54 -0.83
N MET A 46 -9.20 -7.15 0.12
CA MET A 46 -10.28 -6.19 -0.06
C MET A 46 -10.06 -4.97 0.81
N ASP A 47 -10.47 -3.82 0.31
CA ASP A 47 -10.44 -2.59 1.07
C ASP A 47 -11.36 -2.65 2.29
N SER A 48 -10.93 -2.01 3.37
CA SER A 48 -11.77 -1.84 4.56
C SER A 48 -12.87 -0.82 4.27
N PRO A 49 -14.15 -1.11 4.56
CA PRO A 49 -15.26 -0.19 4.38
C PRO A 49 -15.29 0.88 5.50
N SER A 50 -14.18 1.49 5.79
CA SER A 50 -14.04 2.52 6.83
C SER A 50 -13.55 3.81 6.21
N PRO A 51 -14.09 4.99 6.63
CA PRO A 51 -13.57 6.27 6.18
C PRO A 51 -12.16 6.55 6.72
N PHE A 52 -11.78 5.87 7.79
CA PHE A 52 -10.46 6.00 8.41
C PHE A 52 -9.64 4.76 8.12
N GLY A 53 -8.63 4.90 7.32
CA GLY A 53 -7.75 3.78 7.01
C GLY A 53 -6.42 4.26 6.45
N ILE A 54 -5.51 3.34 6.32
CA ILE A 54 -4.17 3.57 5.86
C ILE A 54 -4.03 3.06 4.46
N LYS A 55 -3.52 3.90 3.57
CA LYS A 55 -3.21 3.53 2.20
C LYS A 55 -1.90 2.74 2.20
N MET A 56 -1.96 1.54 1.73
CA MET A 56 -0.84 0.63 1.53
C MET A 56 -0.88 0.08 0.11
N ALA A 57 0.10 -0.73 -0.25
CA ALA A 57 0.07 -1.48 -1.49
C ALA A 57 0.33 -2.95 -1.20
N ASP A 58 -0.34 -3.83 -1.92
CA ASP A 58 0.00 -5.24 -1.90
C ASP A 58 1.40 -5.44 -2.48
N ARG A 59 2.21 -6.24 -1.81
CA ARG A 59 3.60 -6.44 -2.17
C ARG A 59 3.78 -7.15 -3.51
N ILE A 60 2.84 -8.01 -3.88
CA ILE A 60 2.97 -8.85 -5.06
C ILE A 60 2.38 -8.15 -6.28
N SER A 61 1.12 -7.73 -6.17
CA SER A 61 0.39 -7.12 -7.29
C SER A 61 0.61 -5.61 -7.43
N GLY A 62 1.13 -4.95 -6.38
CA GLY A 62 1.20 -3.48 -6.32
C GLY A 62 -0.15 -2.81 -6.14
N LYS A 63 -1.25 -3.56 -6.02
CA LYS A 63 -2.59 -3.03 -5.85
C LYS A 63 -2.67 -2.11 -4.64
N PRO A 64 -3.18 -0.87 -4.80
CA PRO A 64 -3.43 0.00 -3.67
C PRO A 64 -4.53 -0.59 -2.79
N LEU A 65 -4.29 -0.59 -1.48
CA LEU A 65 -5.19 -1.10 -0.46
C LEU A 65 -5.45 -0.03 0.59
N HIS A 66 -6.70 0.09 1.00
CA HIS A 66 -7.12 0.96 2.09
C HIS A 66 -7.52 0.09 3.29
N ILE A 67 -6.72 0.11 4.34
CA ILE A 67 -6.85 -0.81 5.48
C ILE A 67 -7.06 -0.02 6.76
N ASP A 68 -8.19 -0.26 7.43
CA ASP A 68 -8.43 0.24 8.78
C ASP A 68 -7.88 -0.75 9.81
N ILE A 69 -6.80 -0.36 10.47
CA ILE A 69 -6.14 -1.15 11.52
C ILE A 69 -6.53 -0.72 12.93
N SER A 70 -7.47 0.21 13.07
CA SER A 70 -7.85 0.81 14.36
C SER A 70 -9.30 0.55 14.71
N ASP A 71 -10.21 1.12 13.96
CA ASP A 71 -11.63 1.16 14.32
C ASP A 71 -12.39 -0.08 13.87
N LEU A 72 -12.13 -0.56 12.67
CA LEU A 72 -12.82 -1.73 12.13
C LEU A 72 -12.54 -3.00 12.96
N PRO A 73 -11.29 -3.32 13.35
CA PRO A 73 -11.02 -4.47 14.22
C PRO A 73 -11.71 -4.36 15.59
N MET A 74 -11.79 -3.15 16.15
CA MET A 74 -12.45 -2.91 17.41
C MET A 74 -13.96 -3.06 17.29
N ARG A 75 -14.58 -2.53 16.23
CA ARG A 75 -16.02 -2.71 15.95
C ARG A 75 -16.40 -4.17 15.71
N LYS A 76 -15.52 -4.94 15.11
CA LYS A 76 -15.70 -6.38 14.88
C LYS A 76 -15.42 -7.24 16.12
N GLY A 77 -15.00 -6.64 17.24
CA GLY A 77 -14.65 -7.35 18.45
C GLY A 77 -13.36 -8.18 18.37
N VAL A 78 -12.54 -7.95 17.35
CA VAL A 78 -11.25 -8.64 17.18
C VAL A 78 -10.20 -8.10 18.15
N THR A 79 -10.27 -6.79 18.45
CA THR A 79 -9.39 -6.13 19.41
C THR A 79 -10.21 -5.34 20.42
N THR A 80 -9.71 -5.22 21.65
CA THR A 80 -10.36 -4.46 22.73
C THR A 80 -9.88 -3.02 22.82
N ASN A 81 -8.76 -2.70 22.17
CA ASN A 81 -8.16 -1.36 22.20
C ASN A 81 -7.48 -1.02 20.88
N ARG A 82 -7.04 0.25 20.74
CA ARG A 82 -6.35 0.76 19.55
C ARG A 82 -4.81 0.74 19.69
N ASN A 83 -4.29 0.15 20.76
CA ASN A 83 -2.85 0.10 20.97
C ASN A 83 -2.17 -0.77 19.90
N LYS A 84 -1.04 -0.27 19.40
CA LYS A 84 -0.26 -0.97 18.37
C LYS A 84 1.18 -1.10 18.84
N PHE A 85 1.72 -2.27 18.63
CA PHE A 85 3.13 -2.55 18.90
C PHE A 85 3.83 -2.97 17.61
N VAL A 86 4.90 -2.27 17.25
CA VAL A 86 5.66 -2.55 16.03
C VAL A 86 7.04 -3.06 16.42
N LEU A 87 7.30 -4.31 16.11
CA LEU A 87 8.55 -5.01 16.41
C LEU A 87 9.28 -5.37 15.11
N GLY A 88 10.58 -5.28 15.15
CA GLY A 88 11.44 -5.71 14.04
C GLY A 88 12.91 -5.42 14.32
N PRO A 89 13.84 -6.07 13.63
CA PRO A 89 15.27 -5.82 13.77
C PRO A 89 15.67 -4.40 13.33
N SER A 90 16.88 -4.00 13.63
CA SER A 90 17.42 -2.73 13.15
C SER A 90 17.45 -2.72 11.61
N GLY A 91 17.11 -1.60 10.99
CA GLY A 91 17.06 -1.48 9.53
C GLY A 91 15.82 -2.07 8.86
N SER A 92 14.86 -2.66 9.58
CA SER A 92 13.65 -3.28 9.00
C SER A 92 12.56 -2.31 8.53
N GLY A 93 12.83 -1.00 8.55
CA GLY A 93 11.85 0.00 8.09
C GLY A 93 10.79 0.39 9.12
N LYS A 94 10.93 0.05 10.41
CA LYS A 94 9.95 0.41 11.45
C LYS A 94 9.64 1.90 11.51
N SER A 95 10.67 2.73 11.51
CA SER A 95 10.52 4.19 11.58
C SER A 95 9.85 4.73 10.32
N PHE A 96 10.20 4.21 9.15
CA PHE A 96 9.55 4.55 7.90
C PHE A 96 8.05 4.22 7.93
N PHE A 97 7.70 3.01 8.37
CA PHE A 97 6.31 2.59 8.51
C PHE A 97 5.54 3.45 9.51
N MET A 98 6.15 3.77 10.67
CA MET A 98 5.50 4.64 11.66
C MET A 98 5.30 6.06 11.15
N ASN A 99 6.28 6.62 10.43
CA ASN A 99 6.13 7.94 9.83
C ASN A 99 5.00 7.96 8.77
N HIS A 100 4.90 6.91 7.97
CA HIS A 100 3.81 6.76 6.99
C HIS A 100 2.44 6.70 7.68
N LEU A 101 2.32 5.93 8.76
CA LEU A 101 1.11 5.85 9.59
C LEU A 101 0.71 7.21 10.18
N VAL A 102 1.65 7.86 10.84
CA VAL A 102 1.44 9.15 11.50
C VAL A 102 1.00 10.20 10.49
N ARG A 103 1.67 10.26 9.34
CA ARG A 103 1.33 11.19 8.27
C ARG A 103 -0.11 10.99 7.78
N GLN A 104 -0.51 9.75 7.52
CA GLN A 104 -1.86 9.48 7.03
C GLN A 104 -2.95 9.79 8.05
N TYR A 105 -2.74 9.45 9.32
CA TYR A 105 -3.67 9.84 10.37
C TYR A 105 -3.76 11.37 10.54
N TYR A 106 -2.65 12.05 10.40
CA TYR A 106 -2.61 13.50 10.44
C TYR A 106 -3.40 14.12 9.26
N GLU A 107 -3.19 13.63 8.04
CA GLU A 107 -3.94 14.05 6.85
C GLU A 107 -5.45 13.80 6.98
N GLN A 108 -5.85 12.84 7.81
CA GLN A 108 -7.26 12.56 8.16
C GLN A 108 -7.80 13.43 9.30
N GLY A 109 -7.04 14.41 9.77
CA GLY A 109 -7.45 15.35 10.83
C GLY A 109 -7.27 14.83 12.25
N THR A 110 -6.52 13.76 12.46
CA THR A 110 -6.24 13.23 13.80
C THR A 110 -5.16 14.04 14.49
N HIS A 111 -5.37 14.41 15.76
CA HIS A 111 -4.33 15.02 16.57
C HIS A 111 -3.25 14.00 16.90
N VAL A 112 -2.00 14.32 16.55
CA VAL A 112 -0.85 13.44 16.78
C VAL A 112 0.06 14.07 17.82
N VAL A 113 0.38 13.30 18.86
CA VAL A 113 1.42 13.64 19.83
C VAL A 113 2.51 12.58 19.73
N SER A 114 3.73 12.99 19.41
CA SER A 114 4.85 12.08 19.26
C SER A 114 5.94 12.34 20.27
N TYR A 115 6.39 11.27 20.92
CA TYR A 115 7.55 11.26 21.80
C TYR A 115 8.61 10.34 21.18
N ALA A 116 9.36 10.83 20.24
CA ALA A 116 10.39 10.04 19.60
C ALA A 116 11.74 10.77 19.55
N ARG A 117 12.80 10.01 19.67
CA ARG A 117 14.17 10.53 19.62
C ARG A 117 14.60 10.91 18.20
N THR A 118 13.93 10.35 17.18
CA THR A 118 14.24 10.56 15.77
C THR A 118 12.97 10.40 14.94
N ILE A 119 12.24 11.50 14.77
CA ILE A 119 11.29 11.63 13.68
C ILE A 119 11.93 12.61 12.71
N ASP A 120 12.00 12.27 11.42
CA ASP A 120 12.39 13.21 10.39
C ASP A 120 11.33 14.31 10.27
N PHE A 121 11.61 15.43 10.92
CA PHE A 121 10.74 16.58 11.09
C PHE A 121 10.42 17.31 9.79
N GLN A 122 11.18 17.11 8.75
CA GLN A 122 11.03 17.85 7.50
C GLN A 122 9.67 17.69 6.83
N ILE A 123 8.94 16.63 7.15
CA ILE A 123 7.61 16.37 6.57
C ILE A 123 6.50 17.18 7.25
N PHE A 124 6.74 17.70 8.45
CA PHE A 124 5.71 18.36 9.30
C PHE A 124 5.92 19.86 9.52
N GLN A 125 6.92 20.47 8.86
CA GLN A 125 7.27 21.89 9.12
C GLN A 125 6.19 22.90 8.68
N GLU A 126 5.20 22.50 7.90
CA GLU A 126 4.18 23.43 7.38
C GLU A 126 2.86 23.44 8.17
N THR A 127 2.78 22.78 9.34
CA THR A 127 1.50 22.64 10.03
C THR A 127 1.54 23.06 11.50
N PRO A 128 0.59 23.95 11.93
CA PRO A 128 0.66 24.62 13.23
C PRO A 128 0.24 23.79 14.46
N TYR A 129 0.02 22.47 14.34
CA TYR A 129 -0.61 21.66 15.39
C TYR A 129 0.20 20.46 15.90
N ILE A 130 1.50 20.45 15.73
CA ILE A 130 2.32 19.36 16.27
C ILE A 130 3.00 19.80 17.56
N HIS A 131 2.52 19.31 18.69
CA HIS A 131 3.21 19.43 19.97
C HIS A 131 4.30 18.35 20.08
N LEU A 132 5.53 18.79 20.08
CA LEU A 132 6.71 17.95 20.22
C LEU A 132 7.24 18.08 21.64
N GLY A 133 7.01 17.05 22.44
CA GLY A 133 7.65 16.88 23.73
C GLY A 133 9.04 16.23 23.55
N SER A 134 10.11 16.97 23.80
CA SER A 134 11.45 16.42 23.95
C SER A 134 11.61 15.90 25.37
N MET A 135 11.68 14.59 25.54
CA MET A 135 12.10 14.00 26.81
C MET A 135 13.63 13.96 26.86
N ASN A 136 14.23 14.87 27.59
CA ASN A 136 15.62 14.73 28.05
C ASN A 136 15.64 13.73 29.21
N LEU A 137 15.94 12.48 28.93
CA LEU A 137 16.34 11.52 29.96
C LEU A 137 17.79 11.81 30.35
N LYS A 138 17.98 12.29 31.60
CA LYS A 138 19.27 12.33 32.27
C LYS A 138 19.70 10.92 32.63
#